data_ee2781cc3c8ee548ef896e08b03e6015
#
_entry.id   ee2781cc3c8ee548ef896e08b03e6015
#
_cell.length_a   1.000
_cell.length_b   1.000
_cell.length_c   1.000
_cell.angle_alpha   90.00
_cell.angle_beta   90.00
_cell.angle_gamma   90.00
#
_symmetry.space_group_name_H-M   'P 1'
#
loop_
_entity.id
_entity.type
_entity.pdbx_description
1 polymer ?
#
loop_
_entity_poly.entity_id
_entity_poly.type
_entity_poly.pdbx_seq_one_letter_code
_entity_poly.pdbx_strand_id
1 'polypeptide(L)'
;MNKECVIGIDIGGTNIRIGHTDENGDLADFERISSKETFKDGNISESMAKVLEDYIKRNCNEFEVKQIAIGIPAALSADRKEILQVPNIKGMDHLFLGEELEKHLGVKVALDRDVNMLYYWDKYDKKLSN
;
A
#
# COMPACT_ATOMS: atom_id res chain seq x y z
N MET A 1 -18.50 12.33 -12.20
CA MET A 1 -17.10 11.96 -12.43
C MET A 1 -16.40 11.64 -11.12
N ASN A 2 -15.81 10.47 -11.04
CA ASN A 2 -15.07 10.11 -9.84
C ASN A 2 -13.71 10.84 -9.81
N LYS A 3 -13.37 11.33 -8.65
CA LYS A 3 -12.07 11.93 -8.42
C LYS A 3 -11.05 10.81 -8.31
N GLU A 4 -9.81 11.07 -8.71
CA GLU A 4 -8.74 10.07 -8.66
C GLU A 4 -7.93 10.23 -7.38
N CYS A 5 -7.44 9.09 -6.85
CA CYS A 5 -6.52 9.12 -5.72
C CYS A 5 -5.47 8.01 -5.82
N VAL A 6 -4.43 8.16 -5.05
CA VAL A 6 -3.38 7.14 -4.86
C VAL A 6 -3.34 6.79 -3.38
N ILE A 7 -3.29 5.50 -3.08
CA ILE A 7 -3.15 5.04 -1.70
C ILE A 7 -1.67 4.68 -1.47
N GLY A 8 -1.13 5.16 -0.38
CA GLY A 8 0.22 4.81 0.07
C GLY A 8 0.18 3.99 1.33
N ILE A 9 0.96 2.92 1.37
CA ILE A 9 1.08 2.05 2.54
C ILE A 9 2.55 1.87 2.87
N ASP A 10 2.87 1.98 4.15
CA ASP A 10 4.20 1.66 4.67
C ASP A 10 4.04 0.49 5.63
N ILE A 11 4.59 -0.66 5.26
CA ILE A 11 4.52 -1.88 6.08
C ILE A 11 5.81 -2.00 6.88
N GLY A 12 5.73 -1.78 8.18
CA GLY A 12 6.86 -1.96 9.08
C GLY A 12 6.69 -3.20 9.95
N GLY A 13 7.72 -3.55 10.69
CA GLY A 13 7.67 -4.68 11.61
C GLY A 13 6.70 -4.49 12.77
N THR A 14 6.46 -3.24 13.15
CA THR A 14 5.58 -2.90 14.27
C THR A 14 4.25 -2.32 13.81
N ASN A 15 4.29 -1.40 12.85
CA ASN A 15 3.10 -0.68 12.40
C ASN A 15 2.97 -0.66 10.89
N ILE A 16 1.72 -0.65 10.43
CA ILE A 16 1.36 -0.38 9.05
C ILE A 16 0.75 1.01 9.04
N ARG A 17 1.20 1.86 8.12
CA ARG A 17 0.67 3.22 7.95
C ARG A 17 0.01 3.32 6.59
N ILE A 18 -1.21 3.88 6.55
CA ILE A 18 -1.99 4.00 5.33
C ILE A 18 -2.50 5.42 5.19
N GLY A 19 -2.47 5.93 3.98
CA GLY A 19 -3.06 7.22 3.66
C GLY A 19 -3.38 7.29 2.19
N HIS A 20 -4.10 8.33 1.77
CA HIS A 20 -4.39 8.53 0.36
C HIS A 20 -4.30 10.02 0.03
N THR A 21 -4.19 10.32 -1.26
CA THR A 21 -4.29 11.68 -1.74
C THR A 21 -5.76 12.07 -1.84
N ASP A 22 -6.09 13.31 -1.48
CA ASP A 22 -7.43 13.85 -1.68
C ASP A 22 -7.54 14.48 -3.08
N GLU A 23 -8.65 15.17 -3.32
CA GLU A 23 -8.89 15.81 -4.63
C GLU A 23 -7.88 16.90 -4.97
N ASN A 24 -7.20 17.45 -3.98
CA ASN A 24 -6.17 18.46 -4.15
C ASN A 24 -4.76 17.88 -4.21
N GLY A 25 -4.62 16.57 -4.10
CA GLY A 25 -3.32 15.91 -4.04
C GLY A 25 -2.69 15.93 -2.66
N ASP A 26 -3.40 16.39 -1.65
CA ASP A 26 -2.91 16.43 -0.26
C ASP A 26 -3.16 15.11 0.44
N LEU A 27 -2.30 14.78 1.41
CA LEU A 27 -2.45 13.59 2.22
C LEU A 27 -3.70 13.67 3.11
N ALA A 28 -4.50 12.63 3.08
CA ALA A 28 -5.74 12.56 3.86
C ALA A 28 -5.93 11.19 4.51
N ASP A 29 -6.73 11.17 5.56
CA ASP A 29 -7.20 9.96 6.24
C ASP A 29 -6.08 9.00 6.65
N PHE A 30 -5.05 9.54 7.24
CA PHE A 30 -3.89 8.79 7.70
C PHE A 30 -4.26 7.86 8.86
N GLU A 31 -3.94 6.57 8.74
CA GLU A 31 -4.20 5.57 9.77
C GLU A 31 -2.94 4.78 10.07
N ARG A 32 -2.85 4.34 11.33
CA ARG A 32 -1.78 3.45 11.79
C ARG A 32 -2.41 2.23 12.45
N ILE A 33 -2.02 1.05 12.00
CA ILE A 33 -2.50 -0.20 12.59
C ILE A 33 -1.32 -1.09 12.95
N SER A 34 -1.57 -2.06 13.83
CA SER A 34 -0.54 -3.00 14.28
C SER A 34 -0.23 -4.05 13.21
N SER A 35 1.05 -4.20 12.86
CA SER A 35 1.48 -5.26 11.95
C SER A 35 1.22 -6.64 12.55
N LYS A 36 1.53 -6.81 13.82
CA LYS A 36 1.34 -8.08 14.52
C LYS A 36 -0.11 -8.53 14.51
N GLU A 37 -1.03 -7.62 14.82
CA GLU A 37 -2.45 -7.93 14.83
C GLU A 37 -2.98 -8.19 13.41
N THR A 38 -2.53 -7.40 12.45
CA THR A 38 -2.98 -7.54 11.06
C THR A 38 -2.58 -8.88 10.46
N PHE A 39 -1.35 -9.33 10.74
CA PHE A 39 -0.78 -10.53 10.13
C PHE A 39 -0.82 -11.77 11.04
N LYS A 40 -1.58 -11.72 12.12
CA LYS A 40 -1.61 -12.82 13.10
C LYS A 40 -2.01 -14.18 12.52
N ASP A 41 -2.80 -14.18 11.48
CA ASP A 41 -3.28 -15.43 10.84
C ASP A 41 -2.30 -15.99 9.82
N GLY A 42 -1.20 -15.28 9.55
CA GLY A 42 -0.14 -15.77 8.67
C GLY A 42 -0.40 -15.64 7.18
N ASN A 43 -1.59 -15.26 6.75
CA ASN A 43 -1.87 -15.02 5.33
C ASN A 43 -1.77 -13.53 5.02
N ILE A 44 -0.59 -13.15 4.55
CA ILE A 44 -0.25 -11.74 4.35
C ILE A 44 -1.13 -11.08 3.28
N SER A 45 -1.23 -11.71 2.11
CA SER A 45 -1.98 -11.13 0.98
C SER A 45 -3.45 -10.96 1.31
N GLU A 46 -4.06 -11.97 1.91
CA GLU A 46 -5.47 -11.90 2.29
C GLU A 46 -5.72 -10.84 3.36
N SER A 47 -4.83 -10.77 4.36
CA SER A 47 -4.94 -9.77 5.42
C SER A 47 -4.79 -8.36 4.87
N MET A 48 -3.84 -8.13 3.97
CA MET A 48 -3.66 -6.82 3.35
C MET A 48 -4.83 -6.46 2.44
N ALA A 49 -5.36 -7.43 1.70
CA ALA A 49 -6.53 -7.18 0.86
C ALA A 49 -7.71 -6.70 1.69
N LYS A 50 -7.96 -7.33 2.84
CA LYS A 50 -9.03 -6.92 3.75
C LYS A 50 -8.81 -5.51 4.31
N VAL A 51 -7.59 -5.22 4.71
CA VAL A 51 -7.24 -3.88 5.22
C VAL A 51 -7.51 -2.82 4.16
N LEU A 52 -7.07 -3.08 2.93
CA LEU A 52 -7.25 -2.13 1.82
C LEU A 52 -8.70 -1.98 1.41
N GLU A 53 -9.44 -3.07 1.31
CA GLU A 53 -10.88 -3.00 0.99
C GLU A 53 -11.64 -2.18 2.02
N ASP A 54 -11.37 -2.41 3.29
CA ASP A 54 -11.99 -1.66 4.37
C ASP A 54 -11.61 -0.19 4.33
N TYR A 55 -10.32 0.10 4.13
CA TYR A 55 -9.83 1.47 4.04
C TYR A 55 -10.50 2.22 2.88
N ILE A 56 -10.57 1.59 1.72
CA ILE A 56 -11.20 2.20 0.53
C ILE A 56 -12.68 2.48 0.79
N LYS A 57 -13.39 1.56 1.41
CA LYS A 57 -14.80 1.74 1.73
C LYS A 57 -15.03 2.92 2.67
N ARG A 58 -14.19 3.07 3.69
CA ARG A 58 -14.35 4.12 4.68
C ARG A 58 -13.91 5.49 4.20
N ASN A 59 -12.86 5.54 3.40
CA ASN A 59 -12.17 6.80 3.12
C ASN A 59 -12.16 7.21 1.65
N CYS A 60 -12.37 6.28 0.73
CA CYS A 60 -12.15 6.52 -0.69
C CYS A 60 -13.39 6.21 -1.57
N ASN A 61 -14.57 6.20 -0.98
CA ASN A 61 -15.82 5.90 -1.71
C ASN A 61 -16.06 6.84 -2.90
N GLU A 62 -15.65 8.09 -2.77
CA GLU A 62 -15.83 9.09 -3.82
C GLU A 62 -14.70 9.14 -4.82
N PHE A 63 -13.70 8.27 -4.64
CA PHE A 63 -12.49 8.28 -5.45
C PHE A 63 -12.40 7.05 -6.34
N GLU A 64 -11.77 7.22 -7.48
CA GLU A 64 -11.25 6.12 -8.26
C GLU A 64 -9.79 5.93 -7.83
N VAL A 65 -9.48 4.79 -7.22
CA VAL A 65 -8.12 4.49 -6.77
C VAL A 65 -7.30 4.06 -7.99
N LYS A 66 -6.36 4.88 -8.39
CA LYS A 66 -5.53 4.63 -9.58
C LYS A 66 -4.34 3.74 -9.32
N GLN A 67 -3.79 3.82 -8.13
CA GLN A 67 -2.60 3.06 -7.77
C GLN A 67 -2.49 2.91 -6.27
N ILE A 68 -1.92 1.78 -5.85
CA ILE A 68 -1.54 1.55 -4.46
C ILE A 68 -0.03 1.38 -4.45
N ALA A 69 0.66 2.21 -3.68
CA ALA A 69 2.11 2.12 -3.50
C ALA A 69 2.41 1.56 -2.12
N ILE A 70 3.18 0.47 -2.09
CA ILE A 70 3.51 -0.22 -0.83
C ILE A 70 5.00 -0.13 -0.58
N GLY A 71 5.36 0.45 0.55
CA GLY A 71 6.73 0.46 1.06
C GLY A 71 6.95 -0.67 2.04
N ILE A 72 8.04 -1.40 1.88
CA ILE A 72 8.38 -2.50 2.75
C ILE A 72 9.89 -2.56 2.94
N PRO A 73 10.41 -2.65 4.19
CA PRO A 73 11.85 -2.72 4.43
C PRO A 73 12.35 -4.14 4.18
N ALA A 74 12.42 -4.51 2.91
CA ALA A 74 12.70 -5.88 2.50
C ALA A 74 13.68 -5.93 1.35
N ALA A 75 14.34 -7.06 1.18
CA ALA A 75 15.03 -7.35 -0.05
C ALA A 75 13.99 -7.75 -1.10
N LEU A 76 14.00 -7.07 -2.23
CA LEU A 76 13.09 -7.34 -3.34
C LEU A 76 13.85 -7.88 -4.54
N SER A 77 13.17 -8.63 -5.40
CA SER A 77 13.73 -9.04 -6.68
C SER A 77 14.00 -7.81 -7.56
N ALA A 78 14.81 -7.97 -8.60
CA ALA A 78 15.20 -6.85 -9.47
C ALA A 78 13.98 -6.17 -10.12
N ASP A 79 12.95 -6.94 -10.45
CA ASP A 79 11.70 -6.40 -11.01
C ASP A 79 10.71 -5.93 -9.95
N ARG A 80 11.06 -6.06 -8.67
CA ARG A 80 10.27 -5.66 -7.51
C ARG A 80 8.92 -6.36 -7.38
N LYS A 81 8.80 -7.53 -7.98
CA LYS A 81 7.57 -8.32 -7.91
C LYS A 81 7.59 -9.29 -6.73
N GLU A 82 8.75 -9.85 -6.42
CA GLU A 82 8.90 -10.83 -5.36
C GLU A 82 9.58 -10.23 -4.14
N ILE A 83 8.99 -10.44 -2.97
CA ILE A 83 9.62 -10.13 -1.69
C ILE A 83 10.56 -11.28 -1.36
N LEU A 84 11.88 -11.04 -1.37
CA LEU A 84 12.85 -12.10 -1.13
C LEU A 84 13.00 -12.41 0.35
N GLN A 85 13.07 -11.38 1.18
CA GLN A 85 13.24 -11.56 2.63
C GLN A 85 12.79 -10.33 3.39
N VAL A 86 12.04 -10.53 4.46
CA VAL A 86 11.61 -9.47 5.37
C VAL A 86 11.94 -9.87 6.79
N PRO A 87 12.81 -9.10 7.49
CA PRO A 87 13.01 -9.34 8.92
C PRO A 87 11.74 -9.05 9.69
N ASN A 88 11.44 -9.88 10.68
CA ASN A 88 10.38 -9.64 11.67
C ASN A 88 8.93 -9.76 11.19
N ILE A 89 8.68 -10.17 9.94
CA ILE A 89 7.32 -10.44 9.47
C ILE A 89 7.28 -11.82 8.82
N LYS A 90 6.65 -12.75 9.49
CA LYS A 90 6.52 -14.12 8.98
C LYS A 90 5.53 -14.19 7.84
N GLY A 91 5.83 -15.04 6.86
CA GLY A 91 4.92 -15.28 5.74
C GLY A 91 5.13 -14.39 4.54
N MET A 92 6.07 -13.46 4.60
CA MET A 92 6.36 -12.56 3.47
C MET A 92 7.48 -13.04 2.55
N ASP A 93 8.33 -13.96 3.01
CA ASP A 93 9.45 -14.44 2.21
C ASP A 93 8.94 -15.11 0.94
N HIS A 94 9.51 -14.73 -0.20
CA HIS A 94 9.15 -15.23 -1.53
C HIS A 94 7.71 -14.95 -1.96
N LEU A 95 7.11 -13.90 -1.39
CA LEU A 95 5.73 -13.53 -1.69
C LEU A 95 5.68 -12.52 -2.84
N PHE A 96 4.74 -12.74 -3.76
CA PHE A 96 4.43 -11.80 -4.84
C PHE A 96 3.23 -10.93 -4.42
N LEU A 97 3.43 -10.14 -3.39
CA LEU A 97 2.35 -9.40 -2.73
C LEU A 97 1.62 -8.45 -3.68
N GLY A 98 2.36 -7.71 -4.51
CA GLY A 98 1.75 -6.76 -5.44
C GLY A 98 0.82 -7.43 -6.42
N GLU A 99 1.26 -8.53 -7.04
CA GLU A 99 0.44 -9.26 -8.01
C GLU A 99 -0.81 -9.87 -7.35
N GLU A 100 -0.65 -10.41 -6.15
CA GLU A 100 -1.79 -10.99 -5.43
C GLU A 100 -2.81 -9.95 -5.05
N LEU A 101 -2.37 -8.78 -4.60
CA LEU A 101 -3.27 -7.67 -4.28
C LEU A 101 -3.97 -7.11 -5.52
N GLU A 102 -3.27 -7.02 -6.65
CA GLU A 102 -3.89 -6.60 -7.90
C GLU A 102 -5.03 -7.53 -8.31
N LYS A 103 -4.86 -8.83 -8.11
CA LYS A 103 -5.90 -9.81 -8.41
C LYS A 103 -7.13 -9.64 -7.51
N HIS A 104 -6.90 -9.32 -6.24
CA HIS A 104 -8.00 -9.13 -5.29
C HIS A 104 -8.73 -7.81 -5.49
N LEU A 105 -8.00 -6.75 -5.78
CA LEU A 105 -8.54 -5.38 -5.72
C LEU A 105 -8.84 -4.78 -7.10
N GLY A 106 -8.24 -5.32 -8.15
CA GLY A 106 -8.38 -4.76 -9.49
C GLY A 106 -7.71 -3.39 -9.65
N VAL A 107 -6.73 -3.08 -8.81
CA VAL A 107 -6.01 -1.81 -8.81
C VAL A 107 -4.53 -2.09 -8.98
N LYS A 108 -3.83 -1.25 -9.72
CA LYS A 108 -2.38 -1.38 -9.90
C LYS A 108 -1.65 -1.22 -8.57
N VAL A 109 -0.76 -2.15 -8.25
CA VAL A 109 0.00 -2.15 -7.00
C VAL A 109 1.49 -2.15 -7.30
N ALA A 110 2.23 -1.23 -6.68
CA ALA A 110 3.68 -1.15 -6.81
C ALA A 110 4.34 -1.37 -5.45
N LEU A 111 5.43 -2.13 -5.43
CA LEU A 111 6.24 -2.35 -4.23
C LEU A 111 7.55 -1.59 -4.35
N ASP A 112 8.05 -1.09 -3.22
CA ASP A 112 9.37 -0.48 -3.16
C ASP A 112 10.00 -0.73 -1.78
N ARG A 113 11.33 -0.73 -1.72
CA ARG A 113 12.09 -0.99 -0.49
C ARG A 113 12.04 0.17 0.49
N ASP A 114 12.19 1.36 -0.01
CA ASP A 114 12.34 2.58 0.79
C ASP A 114 11.22 3.55 0.48
N VAL A 115 10.00 3.05 0.41
CA VAL A 115 8.89 3.93 0.11
C VAL A 115 8.70 4.88 1.27
N ASN A 116 9.06 6.09 1.00
CA ASN A 116 8.58 7.20 1.76
C ASN A 116 7.24 7.57 1.13
N MET A 117 6.15 7.36 1.86
CA MET A 117 4.82 7.68 1.35
C MET A 117 4.74 9.14 0.89
N LEU A 118 5.45 10.03 1.58
CA LEU A 118 5.54 11.44 1.19
C LEU A 118 6.14 11.61 -0.20
N TYR A 119 7.10 10.79 -0.57
CA TYR A 119 7.72 10.84 -1.89
C TYR A 119 6.72 10.54 -3.00
N TYR A 120 5.89 9.51 -2.82
CA TYR A 120 4.89 9.17 -3.82
C TYR A 120 3.81 10.24 -3.93
N TRP A 121 3.42 10.82 -2.81
CA TRP A 121 2.46 11.91 -2.81
C TRP A 121 3.04 13.16 -3.47
N ASP A 122 4.29 13.50 -3.18
CA ASP A 122 4.97 14.62 -3.84
C ASP A 122 5.04 14.42 -5.35
N LYS A 123 5.39 13.20 -5.77
CA LYS A 123 5.49 12.86 -7.18
C LYS A 123 4.13 12.92 -7.88
N TYR A 124 3.10 12.46 -7.21
CA TYR A 124 1.73 12.52 -7.70
C TYR A 124 1.27 13.97 -7.82
N ASP A 125 1.52 14.75 -6.79
CA ASP A 125 1.24 16.19 -6.74
C ASP A 125 1.88 16.93 -7.90
N LYS A 126 3.15 16.67 -8.17
CA LYS A 126 3.86 17.30 -9.29
C LYS A 126 3.22 16.96 -10.63
N LYS A 127 2.74 15.75 -10.80
CA LYS A 127 2.02 15.36 -12.01
C LYS A 127 0.72 16.12 -12.16
N LEU A 128 0.03 16.35 -11.07
CA LEU A 128 -1.23 17.11 -11.08
C LEU A 128 -1.01 18.60 -11.27
N SER A 129 0.11 19.12 -10.79
CA SER A 129 0.43 20.57 -10.85
C SER A 129 0.93 21.00 -12.22
N ASN A 130 1.40 20.07 -13.01
CA ASN A 130 1.90 20.33 -14.34
C ASN A 130 0.84 20.04 -15.39
#